data_9e47ebe734eac1aa4882434d6d00ef65
#
_entry.id   9e47ebe734eac1aa4882434d6d00ef65
#
_cell.length_a   1.000
_cell.length_b   1.000
_cell.length_c   1.000
_cell.angle_alpha   90.00
_cell.angle_beta   90.00
_cell.angle_gamma   90.00
#
_symmetry.space_group_name_H-M   'P 1'
#
loop_
_entity.id
_entity.type
_entity.pdbx_description
1 polymer ?
#
loop_
_entity_poly.entity_id
_entity_poly.type
_entity_poly.pdbx_seq_one_letter_code
_entity_poly.pdbx_strand_id
1 'polypeptide(L)'
;MLVPIEKNKVSFNQLLDAISAEVQDIESLIPDINNIQQDIAQIYADIEAQLIGYSTDITKLSANEIENAIKDINEISLKNSELEKYSDKSGYRIVNVGINNENVKMVEHQNVPFCMKRISEDIQELVQSASKMNKDDYLKRAVQLNYRFIRIHPFVDSNGRTSRALLNMMTILKGMLIEVPKERKNEFIKAQRESNKKMDKQGYFELLNNNREELKKIEKDNTELPVYNFVKQNCVVEFSGKSDKNTEQTKNITKQKILPDER
;
A
#
# COMPACT_ATOMS: atom_id res chain seq x y z
N MET A 1 0.16 -19.44 -4.06
CA MET A 1 1.18 -20.25 -3.34
C MET A 1 2.10 -19.26 -2.63
N LEU A 2 2.05 -19.22 -1.32
CA LEU A 2 2.90 -18.34 -0.50
C LEU A 2 4.37 -18.72 -0.72
N VAL A 3 5.20 -17.75 -1.08
CA VAL A 3 6.65 -17.95 -1.20
C VAL A 3 7.26 -17.83 0.19
N PRO A 4 8.09 -18.79 0.64
CA PRO A 4 8.75 -18.66 1.93
C PRO A 4 9.51 -17.32 2.03
N ILE A 5 9.39 -16.63 3.15
CA ILE A 5 10.01 -15.31 3.41
C ILE A 5 11.52 -15.32 3.10
N GLU A 6 12.19 -16.46 3.34
CA GLU A 6 13.62 -16.64 3.03
C GLU A 6 13.96 -16.44 1.54
N LYS A 7 13.04 -16.72 0.62
CA LYS A 7 13.27 -16.51 -0.82
C LYS A 7 13.20 -15.04 -1.25
N ASN A 8 12.48 -14.22 -0.51
CA ASN A 8 12.32 -12.79 -0.81
C ASN A 8 13.41 -11.91 -0.18
N LYS A 9 14.36 -12.51 0.54
CA LYS A 9 15.49 -11.80 1.18
C LYS A 9 15.12 -10.74 2.24
N VAL A 10 13.87 -10.71 2.67
CA VAL A 10 13.43 -9.89 3.80
C VAL A 10 13.65 -10.70 5.07
N SER A 11 14.38 -10.16 6.03
CA SER A 11 14.54 -10.82 7.31
C SER A 11 13.23 -10.76 8.10
N PHE A 12 12.99 -11.77 8.93
CA PHE A 12 11.84 -11.81 9.82
C PHE A 12 11.77 -10.56 10.74
N ASN A 13 12.91 -10.05 11.18
CA ASN A 13 12.96 -8.83 11.99
C ASN A 13 12.52 -7.58 11.21
N GLN A 14 12.94 -7.43 9.95
CA GLN A 14 12.48 -6.31 9.11
C GLN A 14 10.98 -6.37 8.84
N LEU A 15 10.44 -7.57 8.71
CA LEU A 15 9.00 -7.78 8.59
C LEU A 15 8.27 -7.41 9.89
N LEU A 16 8.82 -7.82 11.04
CA LEU A 16 8.27 -7.46 12.35
C LEU A 16 8.32 -5.95 12.60
N ASP A 17 9.40 -5.28 12.20
CA ASP A 17 9.53 -3.82 12.36
C ASP A 17 8.47 -3.08 11.52
N ALA A 18 8.28 -3.51 10.27
CA ALA A 18 7.24 -2.94 9.40
C ALA A 18 5.81 -3.16 9.95
N ILE A 19 5.56 -4.36 10.49
CA ILE A 19 4.28 -4.70 11.15
C ILE A 19 4.11 -3.89 12.44
N SER A 20 5.17 -3.70 13.22
CA SER A 20 5.12 -2.95 14.48
C SER A 20 4.73 -1.49 14.27
N ALA A 21 5.15 -0.87 13.16
CA ALA A 21 4.74 0.47 12.80
C ALA A 21 3.22 0.57 12.52
N GLU A 22 2.65 -0.43 11.84
CA GLU A 22 1.20 -0.51 11.61
C GLU A 22 0.42 -0.76 12.91
N VAL A 23 0.94 -1.60 13.80
CA VAL A 23 0.33 -1.88 15.12
C VAL A 23 0.31 -0.63 16.00
N GLN A 24 1.41 0.15 16.04
CA GLN A 24 1.47 1.39 16.82
C GLN A 24 0.47 2.45 16.34
N ASP A 25 0.11 2.44 15.06
CA ASP A 25 -0.91 3.33 14.52
C ASP A 25 -2.30 3.03 15.13
N ILE A 26 -2.55 1.77 15.49
CA ILE A 26 -3.82 1.30 16.05
C ILE A 26 -3.89 1.53 17.56
N GLU A 27 -2.79 1.33 18.30
CA GLU A 27 -2.74 1.61 19.75
C GLU A 27 -3.08 3.06 20.10
N SER A 28 -2.85 4.01 19.17
CA SER A 28 -3.22 5.42 19.38
C SER A 28 -4.72 5.71 19.26
N LEU A 29 -5.52 4.73 18.81
CA LEU A 29 -6.95 4.86 18.56
C LEU A 29 -7.80 4.22 19.68
N ILE A 30 -7.20 3.65 20.75
CA ILE A 30 -7.94 2.96 21.82
C ILE A 30 -8.42 3.98 22.88
N PRO A 31 -9.64 4.51 22.78
CA PRO A 31 -10.20 5.36 23.84
C PRO A 31 -11.11 4.62 24.82
N ASP A 32 -11.50 3.36 24.56
CA ASP A 32 -12.52 2.73 25.41
C ASP A 32 -12.36 1.19 25.47
N ILE A 33 -12.38 0.64 26.69
CA ILE A 33 -12.19 -0.76 27.04
C ILE A 33 -13.21 -1.70 26.35
N ASN A 34 -14.39 -1.21 26.00
CA ASN A 34 -15.46 -2.00 25.41
C ASN A 34 -15.22 -2.38 23.92
N ASN A 35 -14.27 -1.74 23.25
CA ASN A 35 -13.91 -2.00 21.87
C ASN A 35 -12.62 -2.81 21.68
N ILE A 36 -11.89 -3.14 22.78
CA ILE A 36 -10.56 -3.78 22.73
C ILE A 36 -10.55 -5.07 21.90
N GLN A 37 -11.59 -5.89 21.98
CA GLN A 37 -11.62 -7.15 21.21
C GLN A 37 -11.78 -6.92 19.71
N GLN A 38 -12.55 -5.90 19.33
CA GLN A 38 -12.74 -5.52 17.94
C GLN A 38 -11.45 -4.89 17.37
N ASP A 39 -10.79 -4.06 18.16
CA ASP A 39 -9.53 -3.42 17.80
C ASP A 39 -8.39 -4.45 17.63
N ILE A 40 -8.29 -5.42 18.53
CA ILE A 40 -7.32 -6.52 18.43
C ILE A 40 -7.58 -7.37 17.18
N ALA A 41 -8.83 -7.72 16.88
CA ALA A 41 -9.17 -8.48 15.67
C ALA A 41 -8.80 -7.70 14.40
N GLN A 42 -8.98 -6.39 14.40
CA GLN A 42 -8.59 -5.53 13.29
C GLN A 42 -7.06 -5.46 13.13
N ILE A 43 -6.32 -5.38 14.23
CA ILE A 43 -4.84 -5.41 14.22
C ILE A 43 -4.35 -6.71 13.56
N TYR A 44 -4.88 -7.86 13.97
CA TYR A 44 -4.50 -9.14 13.38
C TYR A 44 -4.83 -9.21 11.89
N ALA A 45 -5.98 -8.71 11.47
CA ALA A 45 -6.37 -8.66 10.07
C ALA A 45 -5.42 -7.78 9.24
N ASP A 46 -5.00 -6.63 9.78
CA ASP A 46 -4.05 -5.74 9.10
C ASP A 46 -2.66 -6.37 8.98
N ILE A 47 -2.18 -7.05 10.03
CA ILE A 47 -0.93 -7.81 10.01
C ILE A 47 -1.00 -8.91 8.95
N GLU A 48 -2.07 -9.71 8.94
CA GLU A 48 -2.27 -10.81 7.98
C GLU A 48 -2.28 -10.28 6.54
N ALA A 49 -2.97 -9.17 6.28
CA ALA A 49 -3.01 -8.53 4.97
C ALA A 49 -1.62 -8.08 4.50
N GLN A 50 -0.82 -7.48 5.38
CA GLN A 50 0.55 -7.09 5.07
C GLN A 50 1.44 -8.31 4.81
N LEU A 51 1.35 -9.36 5.63
CA LEU A 51 2.10 -10.61 5.44
C LEU A 51 1.81 -11.25 4.09
N ILE A 52 0.55 -11.26 3.65
CA ILE A 52 0.18 -11.76 2.31
C ILE A 52 0.84 -10.90 1.23
N GLY A 53 0.78 -9.58 1.36
CA GLY A 53 1.44 -8.66 0.43
C GLY A 53 2.95 -8.93 0.31
N TYR A 54 3.64 -9.16 1.44
CA TYR A 54 5.08 -9.43 1.46
C TYR A 54 5.45 -10.82 0.94
N SER A 55 4.61 -11.83 1.17
CA SER A 55 4.89 -13.23 0.83
C SER A 55 4.45 -13.63 -0.58
N THR A 56 3.69 -12.80 -1.26
CA THR A 56 3.18 -13.08 -2.60
C THR A 56 4.27 -12.88 -3.66
N ASP A 57 4.61 -13.94 -4.41
CA ASP A 57 5.51 -13.83 -5.57
C ASP A 57 4.74 -13.28 -6.78
N ILE A 58 4.57 -11.97 -6.80
CA ILE A 58 3.84 -11.26 -7.84
C ILE A 58 4.41 -11.48 -9.25
N THR A 59 5.68 -11.92 -9.38
CA THR A 59 6.32 -12.15 -10.69
C THR A 59 5.70 -13.30 -11.46
N LYS A 60 5.00 -14.20 -10.77
CA LYS A 60 4.35 -15.38 -11.33
C LYS A 60 2.87 -15.18 -11.62
N LEU A 61 2.31 -14.06 -11.19
CA LEU A 61 0.88 -13.81 -11.28
C LEU A 61 0.50 -13.22 -12.64
N SER A 62 -0.60 -13.70 -13.19
CA SER A 62 -1.32 -13.03 -14.26
C SER A 62 -2.02 -11.78 -13.72
N ALA A 63 -2.49 -10.89 -14.61
CA ALA A 63 -3.25 -9.72 -14.20
C ALA A 63 -4.50 -10.05 -13.37
N ASN A 64 -5.20 -11.13 -13.72
CA ASN A 64 -6.37 -11.60 -12.97
C ASN A 64 -5.99 -12.11 -11.57
N GLU A 65 -4.86 -12.80 -11.44
CA GLU A 65 -4.38 -13.28 -10.14
C GLU A 65 -3.88 -12.12 -9.28
N ILE A 66 -3.27 -11.07 -9.87
CA ILE A 66 -2.93 -9.82 -9.17
C ILE A 66 -4.20 -9.14 -8.65
N GLU A 67 -5.24 -9.03 -9.49
CA GLU A 67 -6.53 -8.47 -9.07
C GLU A 67 -7.15 -9.27 -7.91
N ASN A 68 -7.09 -10.59 -7.97
CA ASN A 68 -7.59 -11.45 -6.88
C ASN A 68 -6.76 -11.29 -5.60
N ALA A 69 -5.43 -11.24 -5.70
CA ALA A 69 -4.59 -10.98 -4.53
C ALA A 69 -4.90 -9.64 -3.85
N ILE A 70 -5.21 -8.60 -4.62
CA ILE A 70 -5.65 -7.31 -4.08
C ILE A 70 -6.98 -7.43 -3.33
N LYS A 71 -7.93 -8.21 -3.85
CA LYS A 71 -9.21 -8.48 -3.20
C LYS A 71 -9.03 -9.28 -1.91
N ASP A 72 -8.20 -10.32 -1.94
CA ASP A 72 -7.91 -11.16 -0.76
C ASP A 72 -7.30 -10.32 0.37
N ILE A 73 -6.35 -9.42 0.04
CA ILE A 73 -5.78 -8.47 1.01
C ILE A 73 -6.86 -7.56 1.62
N ASN A 74 -7.78 -7.06 0.79
CA ASN A 74 -8.86 -6.21 1.29
C ASN A 74 -9.87 -6.98 2.13
N GLU A 75 -10.27 -8.18 1.70
CA GLU A 75 -11.22 -9.04 2.42
C GLU A 75 -10.72 -9.33 3.85
N ILE A 76 -9.43 -9.65 3.99
CA ILE A 76 -8.81 -9.85 5.30
C ILE A 76 -8.87 -8.56 6.14
N SER A 77 -8.57 -7.42 5.54
CA SER A 77 -8.62 -6.13 6.21
C SER A 77 -10.03 -5.67 6.59
N LEU A 78 -11.06 -6.21 5.93
CA LEU A 78 -12.48 -5.94 6.22
C LEU A 78 -13.11 -6.93 7.19
N LYS A 79 -12.42 -7.99 7.55
CA LYS A 79 -12.93 -9.06 8.39
C LYS A 79 -13.55 -8.49 9.67
N ASN A 80 -14.82 -8.81 9.92
CA ASN A 80 -15.64 -8.28 11.01
C ASN A 80 -16.15 -6.82 10.83
N SER A 81 -16.05 -6.23 9.65
CA SER A 81 -16.64 -4.92 9.38
C SER A 81 -18.12 -5.02 8.98
N GLU A 82 -18.98 -4.20 9.56
CA GLU A 82 -20.38 -4.07 9.13
C GLU A 82 -20.53 -3.50 7.70
N LEU A 83 -19.45 -2.98 7.14
CA LEU A 83 -19.43 -2.37 5.81
C LEU A 83 -19.40 -3.41 4.68
N GLU A 84 -19.09 -4.67 4.97
CA GLU A 84 -19.05 -5.78 4.00
C GLU A 84 -20.35 -5.88 3.17
N LYS A 85 -21.50 -5.55 3.75
CA LYS A 85 -22.82 -5.53 3.08
C LYS A 85 -22.90 -4.57 1.87
N TYR A 86 -21.98 -3.64 1.73
CA TYR A 86 -21.90 -2.71 0.60
C TYR A 86 -20.92 -3.16 -0.51
N SER A 87 -20.46 -4.39 -0.42
CA SER A 87 -19.67 -5.07 -1.45
C SER A 87 -20.53 -6.10 -2.20
N ASP A 88 -20.23 -6.29 -3.47
CA ASP A 88 -20.84 -7.37 -4.26
C ASP A 88 -20.00 -8.66 -4.15
N LYS A 89 -20.43 -9.70 -4.87
CA LYS A 89 -19.72 -10.99 -4.92
C LYS A 89 -18.33 -10.90 -5.56
N SER A 90 -18.02 -9.80 -6.26
CA SER A 90 -16.71 -9.54 -6.81
C SER A 90 -15.74 -8.92 -5.77
N GLY A 91 -16.23 -8.60 -4.58
CA GLY A 91 -15.48 -7.92 -3.51
C GLY A 91 -15.42 -6.41 -3.67
N TYR A 92 -15.93 -5.83 -4.76
CA TYR A 92 -15.93 -4.39 -4.96
C TYR A 92 -17.16 -3.71 -4.36
N ARG A 93 -17.03 -2.42 -4.04
CA ARG A 93 -18.15 -1.61 -3.56
C ARG A 93 -19.25 -1.47 -4.61
N ILE A 94 -20.48 -1.50 -4.17
CA ILE A 94 -21.68 -1.27 -4.98
C ILE A 94 -22.29 0.12 -4.77
N VAL A 95 -21.59 0.97 -4.03
CA VAL A 95 -22.02 2.34 -3.73
C VAL A 95 -20.91 3.33 -4.09
N ASN A 96 -21.30 4.56 -4.40
CA ASN A 96 -20.33 5.64 -4.55
C ASN A 96 -19.84 6.09 -3.16
N VAL A 97 -18.54 6.29 -3.05
CA VAL A 97 -17.87 6.69 -1.82
C VAL A 97 -17.14 8.02 -2.02
N GLY A 98 -16.89 8.71 -0.93
CA GLY A 98 -16.06 9.91 -0.89
C GLY A 98 -15.08 9.82 0.27
N ILE A 99 -14.01 10.59 0.24
CA ILE A 99 -13.11 10.73 1.38
C ILE A 99 -13.67 11.83 2.27
N ASN A 100 -13.79 11.55 3.57
CA ASN A 100 -14.32 12.50 4.55
C ASN A 100 -13.68 13.89 4.41
N ASN A 101 -14.52 14.92 4.23
CA ASN A 101 -14.14 16.32 4.11
C ASN A 101 -13.25 16.70 2.91
N GLU A 102 -13.16 15.87 1.90
CA GLU A 102 -12.40 16.17 0.68
C GLU A 102 -13.30 16.15 -0.56
N ASN A 103 -13.24 17.20 -1.39
CA ASN A 103 -13.87 17.22 -2.71
C ASN A 103 -13.04 16.44 -3.74
N VAL A 104 -12.63 15.21 -3.39
CA VAL A 104 -11.90 14.35 -4.31
C VAL A 104 -12.89 13.40 -4.96
N LYS A 105 -13.00 13.50 -6.27
CA LYS A 105 -13.83 12.59 -7.07
C LYS A 105 -13.22 11.19 -7.07
N MET A 106 -14.02 10.18 -6.75
CA MET A 106 -13.69 8.77 -6.88
C MET A 106 -14.40 8.16 -8.07
N VAL A 107 -13.82 7.12 -8.65
CA VAL A 107 -14.45 6.37 -9.75
C VAL A 107 -15.85 5.92 -9.33
N GLU A 108 -16.84 6.06 -10.21
CA GLU A 108 -18.18 5.54 -9.96
C GLU A 108 -18.14 4.02 -9.79
N HIS A 109 -18.93 3.49 -8.82
CA HIS A 109 -18.86 2.07 -8.47
C HIS A 109 -19.03 1.13 -9.68
N GLN A 110 -19.86 1.50 -10.64
CA GLN A 110 -20.11 0.71 -11.87
C GLN A 110 -18.86 0.56 -12.75
N ASN A 111 -17.93 1.52 -12.68
CA ASN A 111 -16.68 1.54 -13.47
C ASN A 111 -15.50 0.91 -12.72
N VAL A 112 -15.65 0.61 -11.43
CA VAL A 112 -14.58 0.03 -10.60
C VAL A 112 -14.02 -1.26 -11.19
N PRO A 113 -14.81 -2.27 -11.57
CA PRO A 113 -14.28 -3.52 -12.10
C PRO A 113 -13.41 -3.30 -13.35
N PHE A 114 -13.84 -2.40 -14.24
CA PHE A 114 -13.09 -2.06 -15.44
C PHE A 114 -11.76 -1.36 -15.15
N CYS A 115 -11.75 -0.42 -14.20
CA CYS A 115 -10.54 0.27 -13.79
C CYS A 115 -9.57 -0.67 -13.08
N MET A 116 -10.08 -1.60 -12.25
CA MET A 116 -9.26 -2.57 -11.54
C MET A 116 -8.62 -3.59 -12.48
N LYS A 117 -9.33 -4.08 -13.48
CA LYS A 117 -8.73 -4.92 -14.52
C LYS A 117 -7.55 -4.21 -15.20
N ARG A 118 -7.73 -2.95 -15.60
CA ARG A 118 -6.68 -2.18 -16.27
C ARG A 118 -5.46 -1.92 -15.39
N ILE A 119 -5.67 -1.57 -14.12
CA ILE A 119 -4.54 -1.34 -13.22
C ILE A 119 -3.78 -2.64 -12.94
N SER A 120 -4.46 -3.78 -12.84
CA SER A 120 -3.83 -5.08 -12.66
C SER A 120 -2.98 -5.49 -13.86
N GLU A 121 -3.43 -5.20 -15.08
CA GLU A 121 -2.62 -5.36 -16.30
C GLU A 121 -1.37 -4.46 -16.27
N ASP A 122 -1.51 -3.19 -15.87
CA ASP A 122 -0.38 -2.26 -15.79
C ASP A 122 0.60 -2.62 -14.65
N ILE A 123 0.13 -3.20 -13.55
CA ILE A 123 0.96 -3.77 -12.49
C ILE A 123 1.74 -4.98 -13.03
N GLN A 124 1.10 -5.87 -13.76
CA GLN A 124 1.78 -7.01 -14.39
C GLN A 124 2.88 -6.54 -15.36
N GLU A 125 2.60 -5.53 -16.21
CA GLU A 125 3.61 -4.93 -17.09
C GLU A 125 4.81 -4.38 -16.30
N LEU A 126 4.57 -3.68 -15.19
CA LEU A 126 5.63 -3.17 -14.32
C LEU A 126 6.49 -4.30 -13.75
N VAL A 127 5.85 -5.31 -13.20
CA VAL A 127 6.52 -6.46 -12.57
C VAL A 127 7.38 -7.22 -13.57
N GLN A 128 6.87 -7.46 -14.77
CA GLN A 128 7.61 -8.13 -15.85
C GLN A 128 8.81 -7.29 -16.34
N SER A 129 8.74 -5.97 -16.24
CA SER A 129 9.83 -5.06 -16.62
C SER A 129 10.83 -4.81 -15.49
N ALA A 130 10.61 -5.33 -14.28
CA ALA A 130 11.39 -5.02 -13.09
C ALA A 130 12.90 -5.23 -13.27
N SER A 131 13.32 -6.32 -13.92
CA SER A 131 14.75 -6.63 -14.16
C SER A 131 15.44 -5.60 -15.05
N LYS A 132 14.71 -4.90 -15.91
CA LYS A 132 15.21 -3.93 -16.89
C LYS A 132 15.19 -2.49 -16.39
N MET A 133 14.51 -2.22 -15.28
CA MET A 133 14.37 -0.88 -14.71
C MET A 133 15.38 -0.68 -13.57
N ASN A 134 15.93 0.53 -13.43
CA ASN A 134 16.62 0.91 -12.21
C ASN A 134 15.62 1.08 -11.05
N LYS A 135 16.13 1.15 -9.81
CA LYS A 135 15.29 1.22 -8.60
C LYS A 135 14.39 2.46 -8.59
N ASP A 136 14.93 3.61 -8.98
CA ASP A 136 14.22 4.89 -8.91
C ASP A 136 13.05 4.93 -9.91
N ASP A 137 13.27 4.55 -11.15
CA ASP A 137 12.21 4.52 -12.17
C ASP A 137 11.15 3.47 -11.83
N TYR A 138 11.57 2.33 -11.26
CA TYR A 138 10.63 1.32 -10.79
C TYR A 138 9.77 1.85 -9.63
N LEU A 139 10.38 2.49 -8.63
CA LEU A 139 9.67 3.09 -7.50
C LEU A 139 8.68 4.17 -7.99
N LYS A 140 9.10 5.04 -8.91
CA LYS A 140 8.21 6.04 -9.51
C LYS A 140 6.95 5.40 -10.07
N ARG A 141 7.15 4.35 -10.88
CA ARG A 141 6.02 3.67 -11.52
C ARG A 141 5.15 2.93 -10.51
N ALA A 142 5.73 2.25 -9.52
CA ALA A 142 4.99 1.58 -8.46
C ALA A 142 4.13 2.58 -7.65
N VAL A 143 4.70 3.71 -7.26
CA VAL A 143 3.95 4.77 -6.55
C VAL A 143 2.84 5.36 -7.42
N GLN A 144 3.04 5.53 -8.72
CA GLN A 144 2.00 5.99 -9.63
C GLN A 144 0.82 5.00 -9.71
N LEU A 145 1.10 3.72 -9.84
CA LEU A 145 0.06 2.68 -9.86
C LEU A 145 -0.67 2.62 -8.50
N ASN A 146 0.06 2.74 -7.41
CA ASN A 146 -0.53 2.83 -6.09
C ASN A 146 -1.43 4.08 -5.93
N TYR A 147 -0.98 5.23 -6.44
CA TYR A 147 -1.77 6.44 -6.49
C TYR A 147 -3.06 6.24 -7.31
N ARG A 148 -2.97 5.58 -8.49
CA ARG A 148 -4.13 5.24 -9.31
C ARG A 148 -5.11 4.34 -8.55
N PHE A 149 -4.61 3.33 -7.83
CA PHE A 149 -5.45 2.48 -7.00
C PHE A 149 -6.25 3.29 -5.96
N ILE A 150 -5.60 4.22 -5.25
CA ILE A 150 -6.27 5.11 -4.29
C ILE A 150 -7.33 5.98 -4.97
N ARG A 151 -7.11 6.43 -6.22
CA ARG A 151 -8.08 7.22 -6.99
C ARG A 151 -9.27 6.40 -7.50
N ILE A 152 -9.06 5.13 -7.80
CA ILE A 152 -10.15 4.19 -8.11
C ILE A 152 -10.99 3.94 -6.86
N HIS A 153 -10.33 3.77 -5.70
CA HIS A 153 -10.97 3.51 -4.40
C HIS A 153 -11.95 2.33 -4.48
N PRO A 154 -11.48 1.12 -4.82
CA PRO A 154 -12.36 0.04 -5.28
C PRO A 154 -13.24 -0.57 -4.19
N PHE A 155 -12.89 -0.39 -2.92
CA PHE A 155 -13.54 -1.07 -1.80
C PHE A 155 -14.34 -0.10 -0.94
N VAL A 156 -15.24 -0.64 -0.12
CA VAL A 156 -16.05 0.16 0.80
C VAL A 156 -15.20 0.77 1.93
N ASP A 157 -14.15 0.05 2.34
CA ASP A 157 -13.19 0.48 3.35
C ASP A 157 -11.84 -0.20 3.13
N SER A 158 -10.86 0.10 3.98
CA SER A 158 -9.51 -0.48 3.99
C SER A 158 -8.68 -0.20 2.73
N ASN A 159 -9.11 0.71 1.84
CA ASN A 159 -8.36 1.05 0.63
C ASN A 159 -6.94 1.54 0.94
N GLY A 160 -6.74 2.28 2.02
CA GLY A 160 -5.42 2.75 2.46
C GLY A 160 -4.49 1.60 2.89
N ARG A 161 -5.01 0.62 3.64
CA ARG A 161 -4.27 -0.58 4.08
C ARG A 161 -3.93 -1.46 2.90
N THR A 162 -4.92 -1.77 2.07
CA THR A 162 -4.74 -2.53 0.82
C THR A 162 -3.71 -1.87 -0.10
N SER A 163 -3.75 -0.55 -0.22
CA SER A 163 -2.82 0.25 -1.01
C SER A 163 -1.37 0.10 -0.52
N ARG A 164 -1.13 0.13 0.79
CA ARG A 164 0.22 -0.07 1.35
C ARG A 164 0.73 -1.48 1.09
N ALA A 165 -0.10 -2.50 1.30
CA ALA A 165 0.24 -3.89 1.01
C ALA A 165 0.56 -4.08 -0.49
N LEU A 166 -0.25 -3.53 -1.38
CA LEU A 166 -0.03 -3.55 -2.83
C LEU A 166 1.29 -2.87 -3.22
N LEU A 167 1.58 -1.71 -2.64
CA LEU A 167 2.84 -1.00 -2.92
C LEU A 167 4.04 -1.84 -2.49
N ASN A 168 3.99 -2.42 -1.29
CA ASN A 168 5.03 -3.32 -0.81
C ASN A 168 5.16 -4.59 -1.65
N MET A 169 4.05 -5.20 -2.08
CA MET A 169 4.05 -6.34 -2.99
C MET A 169 4.80 -6.05 -4.31
N MET A 170 4.69 -4.83 -4.83
CA MET A 170 5.46 -4.40 -6.00
C MET A 170 6.94 -4.12 -5.65
N THR A 171 7.21 -3.34 -4.61
CA THR A 171 8.55 -2.76 -4.37
C THR A 171 9.55 -3.75 -3.76
N ILE A 172 9.06 -4.81 -3.10
CA ILE A 172 9.90 -5.88 -2.55
C ILE A 172 10.78 -6.55 -3.63
N LEU A 173 10.34 -6.58 -4.88
CA LEU A 173 11.11 -7.11 -6.01
C LEU A 173 12.42 -6.34 -6.25
N LYS A 174 12.47 -5.09 -5.82
CA LYS A 174 13.65 -4.22 -5.94
C LYS A 174 14.41 -4.07 -4.62
N GLY A 175 14.07 -4.88 -3.61
CA GLY A 175 14.67 -4.80 -2.29
C GLY A 175 14.29 -3.53 -1.54
N MET A 176 13.06 -3.08 -1.68
CA MET A 176 12.52 -1.91 -1.00
C MET A 176 11.22 -2.28 -0.26
N LEU A 177 11.11 -1.86 0.98
CA LEU A 177 9.85 -1.77 1.73
C LEU A 177 9.45 -0.32 1.86
N ILE A 178 8.15 -0.07 1.81
CA ILE A 178 7.58 1.26 1.97
C ILE A 178 6.84 1.31 3.30
N GLU A 179 7.36 2.13 4.18
CA GLU A 179 6.82 2.34 5.52
C GLU A 179 6.55 3.85 5.70
N VAL A 180 5.31 4.21 5.97
CA VAL A 180 4.95 5.60 6.27
C VAL A 180 5.12 5.81 7.78
N PRO A 181 6.12 6.61 8.22
CA PRO A 181 6.32 6.84 9.64
C PRO A 181 5.07 7.48 10.27
N LYS A 182 4.67 6.99 11.44
CA LYS A 182 3.45 7.44 12.14
C LYS A 182 3.41 8.95 12.34
N GLU A 183 4.52 9.52 12.78
CA GLU A 183 4.68 10.96 13.02
C GLU A 183 4.56 11.79 11.75
N ARG A 184 4.74 11.18 10.57
CA ARG A 184 4.68 11.84 9.27
C ARG A 184 3.43 11.54 8.46
N LYS A 185 2.47 10.83 9.04
CA LYS A 185 1.20 10.46 8.37
C LYS A 185 0.45 11.67 7.80
N ASN A 186 0.40 12.78 8.54
CA ASN A 186 -0.26 14.00 8.07
C ASN A 186 0.46 14.63 6.86
N GLU A 187 1.78 14.56 6.82
CA GLU A 187 2.57 15.04 5.67
C GLU A 187 2.33 14.14 4.45
N PHE A 188 2.25 12.83 4.64
CA PHE A 188 1.90 11.87 3.57
C PHE A 188 0.52 12.17 2.98
N ILE A 189 -0.50 12.37 3.83
CA ILE A 189 -1.85 12.75 3.38
C ILE A 189 -1.83 14.08 2.62
N LYS A 190 -1.07 15.06 3.10
CA LYS A 190 -0.89 16.34 2.40
C LYS A 190 -0.27 16.14 1.01
N ALA A 191 0.78 15.33 0.91
CA ALA A 191 1.42 15.02 -0.37
C ALA A 191 0.46 14.31 -1.35
N GLN A 192 -0.41 13.42 -0.86
CA GLN A 192 -1.47 12.82 -1.67
C GLN A 192 -2.48 13.87 -2.18
N ARG A 193 -2.93 14.80 -1.32
CA ARG A 193 -3.83 15.89 -1.70
C ARG A 193 -3.24 16.82 -2.76
N GLU A 194 -1.97 17.15 -2.63
CA GLU A 194 -1.26 17.97 -3.61
C GLU A 194 -1.13 17.23 -4.94
N SER A 195 -0.88 15.92 -4.90
CA SER A 195 -0.88 15.07 -6.10
C SER A 195 -2.25 15.06 -6.78
N ASN A 196 -3.34 14.94 -6.00
CA ASN A 196 -4.71 15.01 -6.54
C ASN A 196 -4.95 16.34 -7.27
N LYS A 197 -4.61 17.47 -6.64
CA LYS A 197 -4.78 18.79 -7.23
C LYS A 197 -3.97 18.96 -8.53
N LYS A 198 -2.73 18.41 -8.57
CA LYS A 198 -1.88 18.47 -9.76
C LYS A 198 -2.45 17.66 -10.90
N MET A 199 -2.91 16.44 -10.62
CA MET A 199 -3.39 15.50 -11.63
C MET A 199 -4.79 15.87 -12.14
N ASP A 200 -5.69 16.32 -11.26
CA ASP A 200 -7.06 16.71 -11.65
C ASP A 200 -7.07 17.95 -12.57
N LYS A 201 -6.11 18.86 -12.43
CA LYS A 201 -5.93 19.97 -13.37
C LYS A 201 -5.62 19.51 -14.81
N GLN A 202 -5.17 18.28 -14.99
CA GLN A 202 -4.84 17.69 -16.28
C GLN A 202 -5.94 16.72 -16.79
N GLY A 203 -7.11 16.70 -16.13
CA GLY A 203 -8.19 15.81 -16.50
C GLY A 203 -7.96 14.34 -16.16
N TYR A 204 -7.06 14.05 -15.23
CA TYR A 204 -6.68 12.68 -14.87
C TYR A 204 -7.86 11.81 -14.46
N PHE A 205 -8.79 12.40 -13.69
CA PHE A 205 -9.96 11.67 -13.21
C PHE A 205 -10.86 11.19 -14.36
N GLU A 206 -11.11 12.03 -15.33
CA GLU A 206 -11.94 11.71 -16.49
C GLU A 206 -11.30 10.61 -17.35
N LEU A 207 -9.97 10.54 -17.38
CA LEU A 207 -9.23 9.53 -18.15
C LEU A 207 -9.21 8.16 -17.45
N LEU A 208 -9.36 8.10 -16.12
CA LEU A 208 -9.42 6.83 -15.39
C LEU A 208 -10.47 5.88 -15.99
N ASN A 209 -11.63 6.42 -16.39
CA ASN A 209 -12.75 5.66 -16.92
C ASN A 209 -12.68 5.44 -18.43
N ASN A 210 -12.03 6.33 -19.19
CA ASN A 210 -12.29 6.46 -20.61
C ASN A 210 -11.10 6.17 -21.52
N ASN A 211 -9.88 6.59 -21.17
CA ASN A 211 -8.74 6.55 -22.08
C ASN A 211 -7.44 6.12 -21.43
N ARG A 212 -7.12 4.81 -21.55
CA ARG A 212 -5.91 4.22 -20.95
C ARG A 212 -4.61 4.80 -21.51
N GLU A 213 -4.55 5.05 -22.80
CA GLU A 213 -3.32 5.51 -23.44
C GLU A 213 -2.99 6.95 -23.05
N GLU A 214 -4.00 7.80 -23.00
CA GLU A 214 -3.84 9.19 -22.57
C GLU A 214 -3.57 9.27 -21.07
N LEU A 215 -4.18 8.39 -20.27
CA LEU A 215 -3.86 8.24 -18.85
C LEU A 215 -2.38 7.86 -18.64
N LYS A 216 -1.87 6.86 -19.37
CA LYS A 216 -0.46 6.46 -19.32
C LYS A 216 0.47 7.61 -19.74
N LYS A 217 0.07 8.42 -20.71
CA LYS A 217 0.83 9.59 -21.13
C LYS A 217 0.92 10.63 -20.03
N ILE A 218 -0.21 11.03 -19.43
CA ILE A 218 -0.21 11.96 -18.29
C ILE A 218 0.63 11.42 -17.13
N GLU A 219 0.54 10.14 -16.81
CA GLU A 219 1.35 9.53 -15.77
C GLU A 219 2.84 9.58 -16.10
N LYS A 220 3.22 9.32 -17.34
CA LYS A 220 4.61 9.42 -17.80
C LYS A 220 5.15 10.84 -17.71
N ASP A 221 4.33 11.84 -18.05
CA ASP A 221 4.71 13.25 -17.99
C ASP A 221 4.76 13.80 -16.55
N ASN A 222 4.13 13.09 -15.59
CA ASN A 222 4.05 13.46 -14.17
C ASN A 222 4.71 12.44 -13.25
N THR A 223 5.92 12.00 -13.57
CA THR A 223 6.65 11.01 -12.77
C THR A 223 7.02 11.50 -11.38
N GLU A 224 7.12 12.82 -11.17
CA GLU A 224 7.47 13.42 -9.87
C GLU A 224 6.25 14.03 -9.18
N LEU A 225 5.32 13.15 -8.79
CA LEU A 225 4.20 13.55 -7.93
C LEU A 225 4.69 13.91 -6.53
N PRO A 226 4.05 14.86 -5.82
CA PRO A 226 4.35 15.14 -4.42
C PRO A 226 4.37 13.89 -3.54
N VAL A 227 3.42 12.96 -3.75
CA VAL A 227 3.39 11.69 -3.02
C VAL A 227 4.61 10.81 -3.32
N TYR A 228 5.10 10.78 -4.57
CA TYR A 228 6.32 10.06 -4.91
C TYR A 228 7.54 10.64 -4.18
N ASN A 229 7.70 11.97 -4.24
CA ASN A 229 8.82 12.64 -3.56
C ASN A 229 8.80 12.38 -2.06
N PHE A 230 7.61 12.40 -1.45
CA PHE A 230 7.45 12.07 -0.04
C PHE A 230 7.87 10.63 0.25
N VAL A 231 7.33 9.67 -0.50
CA VAL A 231 7.65 8.23 -0.34
C VAL A 231 9.14 8.00 -0.49
N LYS A 232 9.75 8.51 -1.54
CA LYS A 232 11.18 8.36 -1.81
C LYS A 232 12.07 8.88 -0.68
N GLN A 233 11.73 10.02 -0.13
CA GLN A 233 12.55 10.68 0.90
C GLN A 233 12.33 10.16 2.32
N ASN A 234 11.16 9.62 2.62
CA ASN A 234 10.73 9.39 3.99
C ASN A 234 10.25 7.99 4.31
N CYS A 235 9.94 7.17 3.29
CA CYS A 235 9.25 5.90 3.50
C CYS A 235 10.03 4.68 3.00
N VAL A 236 11.11 4.86 2.21
CA VAL A 236 11.83 3.73 1.61
C VAL A 236 12.82 3.14 2.61
N VAL A 237 12.63 1.87 2.94
CA VAL A 237 13.59 1.04 3.67
C VAL A 237 14.23 0.07 2.68
N GLU A 238 15.52 0.24 2.40
CA GLU A 238 16.25 -0.67 1.51
C GLU A 238 16.84 -1.83 2.29
N PHE A 239 16.73 -3.04 1.72
CA PHE A 239 17.44 -4.20 2.23
C PHE A 239 18.33 -4.81 1.15
N SER A 240 19.58 -5.05 1.49
CA SER A 240 20.53 -5.75 0.62
C SER A 240 20.53 -7.23 0.98
N GLY A 241 20.37 -8.10 -0.02
CA GLY A 241 20.43 -9.56 0.20
C GLY A 241 21.85 -10.11 0.45
N LYS A 242 22.78 -9.29 0.95
CA LYS A 242 24.06 -9.74 1.46
C LYS A 242 23.93 -9.97 2.95
N SER A 243 24.20 -11.19 3.39
CA SER A 243 24.42 -11.51 4.79
C SER A 243 25.67 -10.73 5.26
N ASP A 244 25.48 -9.48 5.67
CA ASP A 244 26.55 -8.77 6.35
C ASP A 244 26.75 -9.39 7.73
N LYS A 245 27.94 -9.99 7.91
CA LYS A 245 28.45 -10.49 9.18
C LYS A 245 28.75 -9.34 10.17
N ASN A 246 27.88 -8.33 10.28
CA ASN A 246 28.04 -7.24 11.24
C ASN A 246 26.74 -7.03 12.04
N THR A 247 26.37 -8.06 12.82
CA THR A 247 25.28 -8.03 13.79
C THR A 247 25.65 -7.28 15.09
N GLU A 248 26.73 -6.51 15.13
CA GLU A 248 27.16 -5.83 16.37
C GLU A 248 26.66 -4.38 16.52
N GLN A 249 26.26 -3.70 15.47
CA GLN A 249 25.79 -2.32 15.58
C GLN A 249 24.32 -2.18 15.96
N THR A 250 23.49 -3.16 15.64
CA THR A 250 22.04 -3.12 15.98
C THR A 250 21.77 -3.38 17.47
N LYS A 251 22.70 -4.02 18.19
CA LYS A 251 22.58 -4.26 19.65
C LYS A 251 22.74 -3.00 20.49
N ASN A 252 23.29 -1.93 19.97
CA ASN A 252 23.53 -0.70 20.75
C ASN A 252 22.35 0.28 20.72
N ILE A 253 21.44 0.18 19.75
CA ILE A 253 20.26 1.06 19.66
C ILE A 253 19.16 0.58 20.60
N THR A 254 19.01 -0.74 20.76
CA THR A 254 17.97 -1.33 21.63
C THR A 254 18.28 -1.21 23.13
N LYS A 255 19.55 -1.00 23.52
CA LYS A 255 19.93 -0.85 24.94
C LYS A 255 19.75 0.56 25.52
N GLN A 256 19.49 1.58 24.71
CA GLN A 256 19.28 2.95 25.20
C GLN A 256 17.81 3.32 25.47
N LYS A 257 16.84 2.44 25.17
CA LYS A 257 15.41 2.73 25.35
C LYS A 257 14.71 1.99 26.49
N ILE A 258 15.42 1.22 27.30
CA ILE A 258 14.80 0.55 28.47
C ILE A 258 15.63 0.85 29.74
N LEU A 259 15.43 2.04 30.29
CA LEU A 259 15.65 2.30 31.69
C LEU A 259 14.42 3.04 32.20
N PRO A 260 13.69 2.49 33.19
CA PRO A 260 12.64 3.24 33.86
C PRO A 260 13.30 4.27 34.78
N ASP A 261 12.79 5.52 34.72
CA ASP A 261 13.10 6.56 35.68
C ASP A 261 12.56 6.13 37.05
N GLU A 262 13.45 5.77 37.95
CA GLU A 262 13.16 5.73 39.36
C GLU A 262 13.19 7.15 39.91
N ARG A 263 12.01 7.71 40.21
CA ARG A 263 11.78 8.58 41.37
C ARG A 263 10.31 8.77 41.64
#